data_0f6d0cf38f249271b51b42e5fb26c791
#
_entry.id   0f6d0cf38f249271b51b42e5fb26c791
#
_cell.length_a   1.000
_cell.length_b   1.000
_cell.length_c   1.000
_cell.angle_alpha   90.00
_cell.angle_beta   90.00
_cell.angle_gamma   90.00
#
_symmetry.space_group_name_H-M   'P 1'
#
loop_
_entity.id
_entity.type
_entity.pdbx_description
1 polymer ?
#
loop_
_entity_poly.entity_id
_entity_poly.type
_entity_poly.pdbx_seq_one_letter_code
_entity_poly.pdbx_strand_id
1 'polypeptide(L)'
;MAKDCQGSTVHAVHFFHGRGPVFYAAMPCANQTLKGYGTNGAGAKHRLVSTLWDHLVATESPLWKRSQSSDSAAFPTQVVCGLLGRPHLLLGDYRGPAISFSEGGGKVWAALSGDESDIGIDVAGRDEFQGEYPFRRVFHPEELNHALRLAGGDLAEASALLWSIKEAVVKALGCAFHLVEPRHITVYPSAGGGGGYTFPVGLSGKALVRFPQAAGRSLWVRSLPQGKLWLSIALWNRRPAGHE
;
A
#
# COMPACT_ATOMS: atom_id res chain seq x y z
N MET A 1 -24.30 -12.77 -26.50
CA MET A 1 -24.27 -12.74 -25.04
C MET A 1 -22.92 -12.15 -24.64
N ALA A 2 -22.87 -10.86 -24.36
CA ALA A 2 -21.67 -10.21 -23.84
C ALA A 2 -21.49 -10.66 -22.40
N LYS A 3 -20.36 -11.30 -22.09
CA LYS A 3 -19.97 -11.60 -20.70
C LYS A 3 -19.61 -10.29 -20.03
N ASP A 4 -20.38 -9.94 -19.02
CA ASP A 4 -20.12 -8.82 -18.13
C ASP A 4 -18.67 -8.87 -17.62
N CYS A 5 -17.87 -7.94 -18.07
CA CYS A 5 -16.64 -7.57 -17.38
C CYS A 5 -17.08 -6.92 -16.06
N GLN A 6 -17.14 -7.69 -14.99
CA GLN A 6 -17.28 -7.13 -13.63
C GLN A 6 -16.09 -6.21 -13.40
N GLY A 7 -16.32 -4.90 -13.61
CA GLY A 7 -15.34 -3.86 -13.39
C GLY A 7 -14.95 -3.85 -11.91
N SER A 8 -13.67 -3.87 -11.63
CA SER A 8 -13.16 -3.64 -10.27
C SER A 8 -13.59 -2.27 -9.78
N THR A 9 -14.23 -2.21 -8.62
CA THR A 9 -14.56 -0.94 -7.98
C THR A 9 -13.27 -0.28 -7.49
N VAL A 10 -13.06 0.97 -7.89
CA VAL A 10 -11.97 1.79 -7.38
C VAL A 10 -12.45 2.53 -6.14
N HIS A 11 -11.65 2.48 -5.10
CA HIS A 11 -11.86 3.18 -3.83
C HIS A 11 -10.78 4.24 -3.64
N ALA A 12 -11.10 5.30 -2.91
CA ALA A 12 -10.15 6.35 -2.54
C ALA A 12 -9.92 6.37 -1.03
N VAL A 13 -8.67 6.54 -0.64
CA VAL A 13 -8.26 6.81 0.75
C VAL A 13 -7.66 8.21 0.80
N HIS A 14 -8.19 9.03 1.70
CA HIS A 14 -7.68 10.36 1.99
C HIS A 14 -6.86 10.33 3.28
N PHE A 15 -5.71 10.96 3.24
CA PHE A 15 -4.85 11.17 4.40
C PHE A 15 -5.03 12.59 4.94
N PHE A 16 -4.70 12.79 6.23
CA PHE A 16 -4.74 14.11 6.84
C PHE A 16 -3.78 15.08 6.14
N HIS A 17 -4.10 16.38 6.20
CA HIS A 17 -3.27 17.49 5.70
C HIS A 17 -3.23 17.66 4.16
N GLY A 18 -4.37 17.50 3.48
CA GLY A 18 -4.51 17.93 2.08
C GLY A 18 -3.67 17.15 1.07
N ARG A 19 -3.15 15.98 1.46
CA ARG A 19 -2.44 15.08 0.55
C ARG A 19 -3.42 14.45 -0.42
N GLY A 20 -3.02 14.33 -1.66
CA GLY A 20 -3.83 13.72 -2.71
C GLY A 20 -4.31 12.33 -2.32
N PRO A 21 -5.45 11.89 -2.84
CA PRO A 21 -5.99 10.57 -2.51
C PRO A 21 -5.04 9.46 -3.00
N VAL A 22 -5.06 8.35 -2.29
CA VAL A 22 -4.53 7.09 -2.81
C VAL A 22 -5.71 6.27 -3.30
N PHE A 23 -5.68 5.90 -4.56
CA PHE A 23 -6.69 5.03 -5.16
C PHE A 23 -6.27 3.58 -5.02
N TYR A 24 -7.21 2.69 -4.70
CA TYR A 24 -6.94 1.26 -4.64
C TYR A 24 -8.09 0.45 -5.22
N ALA A 25 -7.75 -0.75 -5.71
CA ALA A 25 -8.71 -1.71 -6.22
C ALA A 25 -8.19 -3.13 -6.01
N ALA A 26 -9.09 -4.11 -6.14
CA ALA A 26 -8.74 -5.52 -6.06
C ALA A 26 -9.42 -6.32 -7.15
N MET A 27 -8.74 -7.34 -7.63
CA MET A 27 -9.27 -8.33 -8.58
C MET A 27 -9.03 -9.75 -8.06
N PRO A 28 -9.93 -10.70 -8.34
CA PRO A 28 -9.67 -12.11 -8.04
C PRO A 28 -8.37 -12.56 -8.71
N CYS A 29 -7.56 -13.37 -8.00
CA CYS A 29 -6.53 -14.17 -8.65
C CYS A 29 -7.24 -15.11 -9.62
N ALA A 30 -6.90 -15.09 -10.90
CA ALA A 30 -7.43 -16.06 -11.85
C ALA A 30 -7.09 -17.47 -11.37
N ASN A 31 -8.09 -18.36 -11.34
CA ASN A 31 -8.12 -19.67 -10.70
C ASN A 31 -6.78 -20.42 -10.64
N GLN A 32 -6.44 -20.87 -9.43
CA GLN A 32 -5.33 -21.77 -9.10
C GLN A 32 -5.48 -23.20 -9.69
N THR A 33 -6.33 -23.43 -10.69
CA THR A 33 -6.64 -24.77 -11.20
C THR A 33 -5.62 -25.35 -12.19
N LEU A 34 -4.58 -24.63 -12.54
CA LEU A 34 -3.48 -25.20 -13.33
C LEU A 34 -2.16 -25.01 -12.58
N LYS A 35 -1.65 -26.13 -12.06
CA LYS A 35 -0.27 -26.27 -11.59
C LYS A 35 0.69 -26.03 -12.77
N GLY A 36 0.92 -24.73 -13.09
CA GLY A 36 1.81 -24.30 -14.15
C GLY A 36 2.38 -22.94 -13.79
N TYR A 37 3.67 -22.83 -13.77
CA TYR A 37 4.45 -21.66 -13.41
C TYR A 37 3.97 -20.35 -14.04
N GLY A 38 3.50 -19.39 -13.25
CA GLY A 38 4.05 -18.03 -13.35
C GLY A 38 3.35 -16.99 -14.22
N THR A 39 2.12 -17.11 -14.78
CA THR A 39 1.57 -16.03 -15.65
C THR A 39 0.26 -15.37 -15.21
N ASN A 40 -0.45 -15.93 -14.25
CA ASN A 40 -1.81 -15.46 -13.93
C ASN A 40 -1.87 -14.14 -13.12
N GLY A 41 -0.86 -13.83 -12.32
CA GLY A 41 -0.77 -12.57 -11.56
C GLY A 41 -0.45 -11.35 -12.42
N ALA A 42 0.32 -11.51 -13.49
CA ALA A 42 0.72 -10.41 -14.37
C ALA A 42 -0.49 -9.78 -15.09
N GLY A 43 -1.42 -10.60 -15.57
CA GLY A 43 -2.64 -10.10 -16.23
C GLY A 43 -3.58 -9.35 -15.29
N ALA A 44 -3.71 -9.78 -14.03
CA ALA A 44 -4.48 -9.09 -13.01
C ALA A 44 -3.83 -7.76 -12.63
N LYS A 45 -2.51 -7.74 -12.42
CA LYS A 45 -1.75 -6.51 -12.14
C LYS A 45 -1.89 -5.49 -13.27
N HIS A 46 -1.77 -5.93 -14.52
CA HIS A 46 -1.94 -5.03 -15.67
C HIS A 46 -3.35 -4.42 -15.73
N ARG A 47 -4.40 -5.22 -15.54
CA ARG A 47 -5.78 -4.70 -15.51
C ARG A 47 -6.00 -3.74 -14.35
N LEU A 48 -5.46 -4.01 -13.17
CA LEU A 48 -5.54 -3.11 -12.03
C LEU A 48 -4.84 -1.77 -12.30
N VAL A 49 -3.67 -1.80 -12.95
CA VAL A 49 -2.97 -0.58 -13.38
C VAL A 49 -3.86 0.25 -14.30
N SER A 50 -4.45 -0.38 -15.35
CA SER A 50 -5.36 0.30 -16.28
C SER A 50 -6.54 0.93 -15.54
N THR A 51 -7.24 0.14 -14.72
CA THR A 51 -8.41 0.61 -13.98
C THR A 51 -8.10 1.79 -13.05
N LEU A 52 -6.99 1.71 -12.32
CA LEU A 52 -6.57 2.78 -11.40
C LEU A 52 -6.11 4.03 -12.14
N TRP A 53 -5.41 3.85 -13.28
CA TRP A 53 -4.96 4.95 -14.12
C TRP A 53 -6.14 5.70 -14.74
N ASP A 54 -7.09 4.97 -15.34
CA ASP A 54 -8.29 5.56 -15.95
C ASP A 54 -9.08 6.35 -14.91
N HIS A 55 -9.19 5.83 -13.67
CA HIS A 55 -9.83 6.53 -12.57
C HIS A 55 -9.07 7.80 -12.15
N LEU A 56 -7.74 7.73 -12.03
CA LEU A 56 -6.90 8.88 -11.70
C LEU A 56 -7.05 10.01 -12.73
N VAL A 57 -7.04 9.67 -14.01
CA VAL A 57 -7.20 10.63 -15.11
C VAL A 57 -8.59 11.24 -15.08
N ALA A 58 -9.64 10.45 -14.81
CA ALA A 58 -11.01 10.92 -14.74
C ALA A 58 -11.28 11.86 -13.55
N THR A 59 -10.56 11.69 -12.43
CA THR A 59 -10.75 12.49 -11.22
C THR A 59 -10.04 13.83 -11.22
N GLU A 60 -9.48 14.23 -12.36
CA GLU A 60 -8.89 15.56 -12.53
C GLU A 60 -7.66 15.88 -11.69
N SER A 61 -6.86 14.89 -11.33
CA SER A 61 -5.60 15.15 -10.62
C SER A 61 -4.71 16.12 -11.41
N PRO A 62 -4.47 17.34 -10.88
CA PRO A 62 -3.81 18.41 -11.65
C PRO A 62 -2.35 18.08 -12.00
N LEU A 63 -1.72 17.18 -11.24
CA LEU A 63 -0.32 16.80 -11.46
C LEU A 63 -0.15 15.97 -12.74
N TRP A 64 -1.13 15.11 -13.04
CA TRP A 64 -1.04 14.16 -14.17
C TRP A 64 -1.70 14.70 -15.43
N LYS A 65 -2.55 15.74 -15.33
CA LYS A 65 -3.08 16.48 -16.48
C LYS A 65 -1.98 17.26 -17.24
N ARG A 66 -0.99 17.79 -16.54
CA ARG A 66 0.11 18.54 -17.18
C ARG A 66 0.99 17.67 -18.09
N SER A 67 1.09 16.37 -17.82
CA SER A 67 1.82 15.45 -18.69
C SER A 67 1.07 15.09 -19.97
N GLN A 68 -0.24 15.42 -20.05
CA GLN A 68 -1.10 15.16 -21.21
C GLN A 68 -1.09 16.28 -22.26
N SER A 69 -0.35 17.37 -22.03
CA SER A 69 -0.29 18.50 -23.01
C SER A 69 0.46 18.17 -24.29
N SER A 70 1.00 16.98 -24.45
CA SER A 70 1.45 16.41 -25.71
C SER A 70 0.48 15.33 -26.15
N ASP A 71 -0.26 15.54 -27.17
CA ASP A 71 -1.12 14.78 -28.09
C ASP A 71 -1.42 13.29 -27.88
N SER A 72 -1.13 12.68 -26.75
CA SER A 72 -1.58 11.34 -26.45
C SER A 72 -1.97 11.22 -24.96
N ALA A 73 -3.25 10.92 -24.72
CA ALA A 73 -3.71 10.29 -23.48
C ALA A 73 -3.04 8.89 -23.35
N ALA A 74 -1.71 8.88 -23.33
CA ALA A 74 -0.95 7.65 -23.37
C ALA A 74 -1.16 6.92 -22.04
N PHE A 75 -1.77 5.77 -22.14
CA PHE A 75 -1.73 4.75 -21.09
C PHE A 75 -0.27 4.57 -20.61
N PRO A 76 -0.01 4.37 -19.30
CA PRO A 76 1.32 4.12 -18.81
C PRO A 76 1.99 3.03 -19.63
N THR A 77 3.12 3.34 -20.21
CA THR A 77 3.79 2.42 -21.13
C THR A 77 4.27 1.16 -20.43
N GLN A 78 4.61 1.30 -19.15
CA GLN A 78 5.04 0.14 -18.34
C GLN A 78 5.06 0.44 -16.84
N VAL A 79 5.07 -0.63 -16.04
CA VAL A 79 5.44 -0.60 -14.63
C VAL A 79 6.94 -0.91 -14.53
N VAL A 80 7.70 0.02 -13.98
CA VAL A 80 9.13 -0.15 -13.74
C VAL A 80 9.41 -0.22 -12.25
N CYS A 81 10.47 -0.94 -11.89
CA CYS A 81 10.92 -1.04 -10.50
C CYS A 81 12.15 -0.16 -10.28
N GLY A 82 12.12 0.65 -9.23
CA GLY A 82 13.29 1.39 -8.76
C GLY A 82 14.37 0.48 -8.16
N LEU A 83 15.50 1.06 -7.76
CA LEU A 83 16.67 0.36 -7.23
C LEU A 83 16.39 -0.62 -6.08
N LEU A 84 15.38 -0.33 -5.26
CA LEU A 84 14.97 -1.18 -4.14
C LEU A 84 13.70 -2.00 -4.42
N GLY A 85 13.32 -2.14 -5.70
CA GLY A 85 12.18 -2.94 -6.12
C GLY A 85 10.82 -2.25 -6.00
N ARG A 86 10.76 -0.96 -5.62
CA ARG A 86 9.50 -0.22 -5.60
C ARG A 86 8.97 -0.02 -7.02
N PRO A 87 7.75 -0.47 -7.33
CA PRO A 87 7.16 -0.21 -8.62
C PRO A 87 6.68 1.25 -8.73
N HIS A 88 6.74 1.79 -9.93
CA HIS A 88 6.08 3.03 -10.33
C HIS A 88 5.72 2.96 -11.81
N LEU A 89 4.82 3.82 -12.23
CA LEU A 89 4.45 3.91 -13.63
C LEU A 89 5.50 4.71 -14.40
N LEU A 90 5.73 4.32 -15.65
CA LEU A 90 6.50 5.10 -16.61
C LEU A 90 5.54 5.64 -17.68
N LEU A 91 5.58 6.95 -17.89
CA LEU A 91 4.79 7.70 -18.85
C LEU A 91 5.73 8.25 -19.92
N GLY A 92 5.98 7.48 -21.00
CA GLY A 92 7.10 7.79 -21.89
C GLY A 92 8.42 7.78 -21.10
N ASP A 93 9.15 8.88 -21.12
CA ASP A 93 10.42 9.05 -20.39
C ASP A 93 10.22 9.63 -18.96
N TYR A 94 8.99 9.91 -18.57
CA TYR A 94 8.69 10.53 -17.27
C TYR A 94 8.29 9.49 -16.24
N ARG A 95 8.81 9.66 -15.02
CA ARG A 95 8.36 8.88 -13.88
C ARG A 95 6.92 9.28 -13.52
N GLY A 96 6.01 8.35 -13.64
CA GLY A 96 4.63 8.49 -13.22
C GLY A 96 4.43 8.27 -11.72
N PRO A 97 3.17 8.19 -11.27
CA PRO A 97 2.82 7.97 -9.88
C PRO A 97 3.37 6.64 -9.34
N ALA A 98 3.58 6.61 -8.03
CA ALA A 98 3.92 5.38 -7.34
C ALA A 98 2.73 4.42 -7.37
N ILE A 99 3.03 3.15 -7.63
CA ILE A 99 2.07 2.05 -7.57
C ILE A 99 2.61 0.96 -6.64
N SER A 100 1.74 0.28 -5.93
CA SER A 100 2.11 -0.82 -5.04
C SER A 100 1.11 -1.96 -5.16
N PHE A 101 1.58 -3.20 -4.93
CA PHE A 101 0.77 -4.41 -5.05
C PHE A 101 0.88 -5.26 -3.79
N SER A 102 -0.20 -6.01 -3.51
CA SER A 102 -0.23 -7.08 -2.51
C SER A 102 -1.12 -8.22 -3.00
N GLU A 103 -0.94 -9.39 -2.45
CA GLU A 103 -1.77 -10.56 -2.72
C GLU A 103 -2.27 -11.14 -1.40
N GLY A 104 -3.57 -11.34 -1.29
CA GLY A 104 -4.20 -11.90 -0.09
C GLY A 104 -5.69 -12.11 -0.26
N GLY A 105 -6.25 -13.10 0.45
CA GLY A 105 -7.67 -13.44 0.37
C GLY A 105 -8.14 -13.86 -1.02
N GLY A 106 -7.28 -14.52 -1.80
CA GLY A 106 -7.58 -14.94 -3.17
C GLY A 106 -7.68 -13.81 -4.18
N LYS A 107 -7.16 -12.62 -3.85
CA LYS A 107 -7.17 -11.42 -4.69
C LYS A 107 -5.78 -10.83 -4.86
N VAL A 108 -5.58 -10.14 -5.98
CA VAL A 108 -4.50 -9.16 -6.17
C VAL A 108 -5.06 -7.80 -5.82
N TRP A 109 -4.33 -7.05 -5.03
CA TRP A 109 -4.63 -5.68 -4.62
C TRP A 109 -3.60 -4.74 -5.22
N ALA A 110 -4.04 -3.58 -5.64
CA ALA A 110 -3.16 -2.52 -6.11
C ALA A 110 -3.57 -1.18 -5.54
N ALA A 111 -2.59 -0.32 -5.28
CA ALA A 111 -2.81 1.07 -4.92
C ALA A 111 -1.97 1.99 -5.82
N LEU A 112 -2.54 3.13 -6.20
CA LEU A 112 -1.94 4.15 -7.04
C LEU A 112 -1.96 5.49 -6.30
N SER A 113 -0.83 6.19 -6.25
CA SER A 113 -0.76 7.53 -5.67
C SER A 113 -1.47 8.55 -6.56
N GLY A 114 -2.28 9.42 -5.95
CA GLY A 114 -2.87 10.58 -6.65
C GLY A 114 -1.91 11.77 -6.76
N ASP A 115 -0.76 11.71 -6.10
CA ASP A 115 0.27 12.74 -6.09
C ASP A 115 1.69 12.14 -6.22
N GLU A 116 2.73 12.92 -5.93
CA GLU A 116 4.13 12.47 -5.98
C GLU A 116 4.58 11.69 -4.73
N SER A 117 3.66 11.35 -3.83
CA SER A 117 3.99 10.58 -2.64
C SER A 117 4.34 9.14 -2.98
N ASP A 118 5.26 8.58 -2.22
CA ASP A 118 5.53 7.15 -2.24
C ASP A 118 4.47 6.41 -1.42
N ILE A 119 4.02 5.29 -1.94
CA ILE A 119 2.98 4.49 -1.30
C ILE A 119 3.38 3.01 -1.17
N GLY A 120 2.73 2.34 -0.24
CA GLY A 120 2.76 0.89 -0.13
C GLY A 120 1.38 0.36 0.24
N ILE A 121 1.01 -0.78 -0.29
CA ILE A 121 -0.22 -1.50 0.06
C ILE A 121 0.14 -2.89 0.54
N ASP A 122 -0.52 -3.31 1.62
CA ASP A 122 -0.44 -4.69 2.07
C ASP A 122 -1.75 -5.22 2.61
N VAL A 123 -1.91 -6.53 2.51
CA VAL A 123 -3.10 -7.24 2.98
C VAL A 123 -2.65 -8.46 3.75
N ALA A 124 -3.07 -8.55 5.02
CA ALA A 124 -2.78 -9.69 5.88
C ALA A 124 -4.05 -10.25 6.52
N GLY A 125 -4.10 -11.56 6.69
CA GLY A 125 -5.18 -12.28 7.32
C GLY A 125 -4.77 -12.88 8.66
N ARG A 126 -5.75 -13.06 9.55
CA ARG A 126 -5.52 -13.72 10.86
C ARG A 126 -4.95 -15.14 10.72
N ASP A 127 -5.21 -15.80 9.61
CA ASP A 127 -4.76 -17.19 9.39
C ASP A 127 -3.22 -17.30 9.27
N GLU A 128 -2.53 -16.19 8.97
CA GLU A 128 -1.07 -16.10 8.89
C GLU A 128 -0.39 -16.10 10.27
N PHE A 129 -1.15 -15.85 11.36
CA PHE A 129 -0.65 -15.65 12.72
C PHE A 129 -1.17 -16.68 13.72
N GLN A 130 -1.54 -17.84 13.23
CA GLN A 130 -1.93 -18.96 14.08
C GLN A 130 -0.70 -19.76 14.54
N GLY A 131 -0.77 -20.31 15.76
CA GLY A 131 0.29 -21.14 16.32
C GLY A 131 1.46 -20.35 16.91
N GLU A 132 2.67 -20.92 16.85
CA GLU A 132 3.89 -20.34 17.42
C GLU A 132 4.53 -19.27 16.53
N TYR A 133 3.93 -18.09 16.49
CA TYR A 133 4.49 -16.95 15.77
C TYR A 133 5.43 -16.15 16.68
N PRO A 134 6.59 -15.63 16.18
CA PRO A 134 7.57 -14.95 17.02
C PRO A 134 7.16 -13.48 17.31
N PHE A 135 5.97 -13.25 17.88
CA PHE A 135 5.40 -11.92 18.13
C PHE A 135 6.38 -10.92 18.75
N ARG A 136 7.16 -11.36 19.75
CA ARG A 136 8.11 -10.50 20.46
C ARG A 136 9.30 -10.05 19.60
N ARG A 137 9.60 -10.75 18.50
CA ARG A 137 10.65 -10.36 17.55
C ARG A 137 10.15 -9.38 16.50
N VAL A 138 8.85 -9.32 16.30
CA VAL A 138 8.21 -8.57 15.21
C VAL A 138 7.54 -7.31 15.73
N PHE A 139 6.88 -7.39 16.87
CA PHE A 139 6.08 -6.31 17.44
C PHE A 139 6.64 -5.78 18.74
N HIS A 140 6.50 -4.47 18.98
CA HIS A 140 6.71 -3.89 20.30
C HIS A 140 5.51 -4.21 21.19
N PRO A 141 5.72 -4.44 22.52
CA PRO A 141 4.62 -4.74 23.43
C PRO A 141 3.50 -3.68 23.42
N GLU A 142 3.88 -2.41 23.33
CA GLU A 142 2.94 -1.28 23.37
C GLU A 142 2.05 -1.24 22.11
N GLU A 143 2.63 -1.43 20.92
CA GLU A 143 1.85 -1.47 19.68
C GLU A 143 0.92 -2.69 19.64
N LEU A 144 1.42 -3.86 20.11
CA LEU A 144 0.61 -5.08 20.18
C LEU A 144 -0.56 -4.92 21.17
N ASN A 145 -0.32 -4.34 22.36
CA ASN A 145 -1.37 -4.05 23.32
C ASN A 145 -2.40 -3.07 22.77
N HIS A 146 -2.00 -2.07 21.97
CA HIS A 146 -2.93 -1.18 21.31
C HIS A 146 -3.78 -1.91 20.27
N ALA A 147 -3.13 -2.69 19.39
CA ALA A 147 -3.80 -3.46 18.36
C ALA A 147 -4.77 -4.51 18.93
N LEU A 148 -4.41 -5.16 20.05
CA LEU A 148 -5.30 -6.09 20.77
C LEU A 148 -6.61 -5.41 21.21
N ARG A 149 -6.55 -4.17 21.69
CA ARG A 149 -7.78 -3.43 22.03
C ARG A 149 -8.65 -3.15 20.82
N LEU A 150 -8.05 -2.86 19.66
CA LEU A 150 -8.77 -2.63 18.41
C LEU A 150 -9.38 -3.92 17.84
N ALA A 151 -8.71 -5.05 18.06
CA ALA A 151 -9.12 -6.38 17.60
C ALA A 151 -10.00 -7.14 18.62
N GLY A 152 -10.54 -6.46 19.66
CA GLY A 152 -11.36 -7.11 20.67
C GLY A 152 -10.67 -8.22 21.45
N GLY A 153 -9.34 -8.18 21.57
CA GLY A 153 -8.52 -9.17 22.27
C GLY A 153 -8.03 -10.34 21.40
N ASP A 154 -8.39 -10.41 20.13
CA ASP A 154 -7.91 -11.45 19.20
C ASP A 154 -6.45 -11.17 18.79
N LEU A 155 -5.53 -12.01 19.26
CA LEU A 155 -4.09 -11.84 19.00
C LEU A 155 -3.73 -12.04 17.52
N ALA A 156 -4.38 -12.98 16.84
CA ALA A 156 -4.11 -13.23 15.43
C ALA A 156 -4.59 -12.06 14.56
N GLU A 157 -5.75 -11.49 14.88
CA GLU A 157 -6.28 -10.31 14.20
C GLU A 157 -5.45 -9.05 14.48
N ALA A 158 -5.04 -8.82 15.73
CA ALA A 158 -4.14 -7.73 16.10
C ALA A 158 -2.81 -7.81 15.37
N SER A 159 -2.28 -9.02 15.22
CA SER A 159 -1.02 -9.27 14.51
C SER A 159 -1.17 -9.07 13.01
N ALA A 160 -2.26 -9.51 12.41
CA ALA A 160 -2.56 -9.26 10.99
C ALA A 160 -2.65 -7.75 10.71
N LEU A 161 -3.32 -6.99 11.57
CA LEU A 161 -3.37 -5.54 11.48
C LEU A 161 -1.97 -4.91 11.50
N LEU A 162 -1.16 -5.23 12.53
CA LEU A 162 0.18 -4.65 12.65
C LEU A 162 1.13 -5.08 11.54
N TRP A 163 1.02 -6.33 11.10
CA TRP A 163 1.85 -6.85 10.01
C TRP A 163 1.55 -6.14 8.71
N SER A 164 0.27 -6.04 8.33
CA SER A 164 -0.13 -5.31 7.11
C SER A 164 0.34 -3.86 7.14
N ILE A 165 0.34 -3.19 8.31
CA ILE A 165 0.89 -1.84 8.48
C ILE A 165 2.39 -1.83 8.17
N LYS A 166 3.17 -2.73 8.80
CA LYS A 166 4.63 -2.77 8.65
C LYS A 166 5.05 -3.14 7.23
N GLU A 167 4.37 -4.10 6.61
CA GLU A 167 4.58 -4.46 5.19
C GLU A 167 4.26 -3.28 4.26
N ALA A 168 3.14 -2.59 4.46
CA ALA A 168 2.81 -1.42 3.67
C ALA A 168 3.88 -0.33 3.81
N VAL A 169 4.43 -0.12 5.01
CA VAL A 169 5.51 0.84 5.24
C VAL A 169 6.78 0.48 4.50
N VAL A 170 7.26 -0.77 4.57
CA VAL A 170 8.48 -1.16 3.84
C VAL A 170 8.31 -1.08 2.33
N LYS A 171 7.11 -1.37 1.81
CA LYS A 171 6.76 -1.17 0.41
C LYS A 171 6.78 0.32 0.03
N ALA A 172 6.25 1.21 0.87
CA ALA A 172 6.33 2.65 0.68
C ALA A 172 7.77 3.17 0.71
N LEU A 173 8.62 2.62 1.57
CA LEU A 173 10.06 2.91 1.59
C LEU A 173 10.80 2.32 0.36
N GLY A 174 10.17 1.41 -0.37
CA GLY A 174 10.75 0.71 -1.53
C GLY A 174 11.75 -0.36 -1.13
N CYS A 175 11.53 -1.02 -0.03
CA CYS A 175 12.41 -2.08 0.47
C CYS A 175 11.59 -3.29 0.93
N ALA A 176 12.24 -4.22 1.59
CA ALA A 176 11.62 -5.37 2.23
C ALA A 176 12.30 -5.63 3.59
N PHE A 177 11.75 -6.53 4.41
CA PHE A 177 12.25 -6.81 5.75
C PHE A 177 13.66 -7.41 5.82
N HIS A 178 14.25 -7.86 4.72
CA HIS A 178 15.67 -8.20 4.71
C HIS A 178 16.59 -6.96 4.85
N LEU A 179 16.07 -5.75 4.63
CA LEU A 179 16.80 -4.48 4.74
C LEU A 179 16.42 -3.69 6.00
N VAL A 180 15.23 -3.91 6.52
CA VAL A 180 14.66 -3.19 7.67
C VAL A 180 13.97 -4.20 8.58
N GLU A 181 14.45 -4.34 9.80
CA GLU A 181 13.80 -5.24 10.75
C GLU A 181 12.42 -4.70 11.17
N PRO A 182 11.39 -5.56 11.34
CA PRO A 182 10.04 -5.10 11.70
C PRO A 182 9.98 -4.25 12.98
N ARG A 183 10.86 -4.51 13.95
CA ARG A 183 10.95 -3.71 15.19
C ARG A 183 11.56 -2.33 15.01
N HIS A 184 12.17 -2.03 13.88
CA HIS A 184 12.63 -0.67 13.56
C HIS A 184 11.50 0.20 13.01
N ILE A 185 10.31 -0.36 12.85
CA ILE A 185 9.08 0.32 12.46
C ILE A 185 8.15 0.30 13.67
N THR A 186 7.93 1.46 14.28
CA THR A 186 7.03 1.62 15.44
C THR A 186 5.69 2.14 14.98
N VAL A 187 4.63 1.42 15.30
CA VAL A 187 3.24 1.82 15.01
C VAL A 187 2.69 2.51 16.26
N TYR A 188 2.40 3.81 16.17
CA TYR A 188 1.85 4.57 17.27
C TYR A 188 0.33 4.42 17.37
N PRO A 189 -0.28 4.80 18.51
CA PRO A 189 -1.73 4.74 18.67
C PRO A 189 -2.48 5.45 17.56
N SER A 190 -3.56 4.82 17.10
CA SER A 190 -4.38 5.30 15.99
C SER A 190 -5.37 6.38 16.38
N ALA A 191 -5.71 7.22 15.41
CA ALA A 191 -6.98 7.93 15.39
C ALA A 191 -8.02 7.08 14.65
N GLY A 192 -9.16 6.82 15.27
CA GLY A 192 -10.28 6.10 14.65
C GLY A 192 -11.20 7.03 13.87
N GLY A 193 -11.89 6.49 12.86
CA GLY A 193 -12.93 7.20 12.10
C GLY A 193 -13.18 6.59 10.72
N GLY A 194 -14.41 6.70 10.22
CA GLY A 194 -14.76 6.35 8.84
C GLY A 194 -14.51 4.90 8.43
N GLY A 195 -14.82 3.93 9.32
CA GLY A 195 -14.72 2.51 8.98
C GLY A 195 -13.31 1.93 8.96
N GLY A 196 -12.32 2.62 9.55
CA GLY A 196 -10.94 2.14 9.67
C GLY A 196 -10.10 2.99 10.60
N TYR A 197 -8.80 2.71 10.66
CA TYR A 197 -7.87 3.36 11.57
C TYR A 197 -6.74 4.05 10.80
N THR A 198 -6.26 5.18 11.30
CA THR A 198 -5.09 5.88 10.79
C THR A 198 -3.99 5.86 11.84
N PHE A 199 -2.83 5.35 11.47
CA PHE A 199 -1.70 5.17 12.36
C PHE A 199 -0.54 6.08 11.94
N PRO A 200 -0.01 6.91 12.85
CA PRO A 200 1.33 7.47 12.67
C PRO A 200 2.35 6.34 12.80
N VAL A 201 3.42 6.41 12.02
CA VAL A 201 4.49 5.41 12.05
C VAL A 201 5.84 6.11 12.13
N GLY A 202 6.72 5.60 13.00
CA GLY A 202 8.08 6.07 13.16
C GLY A 202 9.10 5.01 12.73
N LEU A 203 10.28 5.49 12.30
CA LEU A 203 11.44 4.65 12.03
C LEU A 203 12.49 4.84 13.11
N SER A 204 13.19 3.76 13.45
CA SER A 204 14.28 3.76 14.42
C SER A 204 15.44 2.86 13.95
N GLY A 205 16.56 2.86 14.68
CA GLY A 205 17.68 1.97 14.45
C GLY A 205 18.16 1.95 13.00
N LYS A 206 18.41 0.76 12.47
CA LYS A 206 18.91 0.57 11.09
C LYS A 206 17.95 1.11 10.02
N ALA A 207 16.64 1.12 10.27
CA ALA A 207 15.66 1.68 9.34
C ALA A 207 15.87 3.19 9.18
N LEU A 208 16.07 3.92 10.28
CA LEU A 208 16.32 5.35 10.23
C LEU A 208 17.68 5.69 9.60
N VAL A 209 18.71 4.90 9.89
CA VAL A 209 20.04 5.05 9.25
C VAL A 209 19.94 4.87 7.73
N ARG A 210 19.14 3.92 7.26
CA ARG A 210 18.96 3.64 5.84
C ARG A 210 18.09 4.67 5.13
N PHE A 211 17.10 5.20 5.84
CA PHE A 211 16.13 6.19 5.35
C PHE A 211 16.17 7.47 6.19
N PRO A 212 17.31 8.17 6.27
CA PRO A 212 17.45 9.35 7.13
C PRO A 212 16.48 10.46 6.74
N GLN A 213 16.06 10.50 5.48
CA GLN A 213 15.04 11.44 4.99
C GLN A 213 13.65 11.19 5.58
N ALA A 214 13.41 10.06 6.24
CA ALA A 214 12.18 9.79 6.99
C ALA A 214 12.24 10.36 8.43
N ALA A 215 13.40 10.82 8.89
CA ALA A 215 13.52 11.50 10.19
C ALA A 215 12.68 12.79 10.18
N GLY A 216 11.85 12.95 11.21
CA GLY A 216 10.97 14.13 11.34
C GLY A 216 9.86 14.24 10.29
N ARG A 217 9.67 13.22 9.46
CA ARG A 217 8.60 13.15 8.46
C ARG A 217 7.52 12.18 8.90
N SER A 218 6.28 12.58 8.68
CA SER A 218 5.14 11.73 9.01
C SER A 218 4.99 10.62 7.97
N LEU A 219 5.22 9.38 8.40
CA LEU A 219 4.71 8.19 7.74
C LEU A 219 3.33 7.92 8.33
N TRP A 220 2.36 7.79 7.45
CA TRP A 220 0.98 7.52 7.83
C TRP A 220 0.49 6.26 7.17
N VAL A 221 -0.27 5.46 7.91
CA VAL A 221 -0.90 4.26 7.38
C VAL A 221 -2.40 4.31 7.66
N ARG A 222 -3.19 4.13 6.63
CA ARG A 222 -4.62 3.89 6.75
C ARG A 222 -4.87 2.41 6.66
N SER A 223 -5.50 1.84 7.69
CA SER A 223 -5.89 0.41 7.74
C SER A 223 -7.39 0.27 7.72
N LEU A 224 -7.88 -0.60 6.85
CA LEU A 224 -9.29 -0.84 6.58
C LEU A 224 -9.60 -2.33 6.77
N PRO A 225 -10.66 -2.69 7.51
CA PRO A 225 -11.11 -4.08 7.54
C PRO A 225 -11.71 -4.47 6.19
N GLN A 226 -11.31 -5.63 5.70
CA GLN A 226 -11.75 -6.22 4.43
C GLN A 226 -12.24 -7.66 4.67
N GLY A 227 -13.37 -7.80 5.37
CA GLY A 227 -13.87 -9.09 5.82
C GLY A 227 -12.96 -9.70 6.89
N LYS A 228 -12.24 -10.79 6.55
CA LYS A 228 -11.27 -11.46 7.46
C LYS A 228 -9.84 -10.94 7.32
N LEU A 229 -9.64 -9.88 6.54
CA LEU A 229 -8.33 -9.33 6.23
C LEU A 229 -8.22 -7.89 6.72
N TRP A 230 -7.01 -7.45 6.97
CA TRP A 230 -6.65 -6.05 7.12
C TRP A 230 -5.92 -5.57 5.86
N LEU A 231 -6.49 -4.54 5.24
CA LEU A 231 -5.86 -3.81 4.15
C LEU A 231 -5.19 -2.57 4.73
N SER A 232 -3.90 -2.43 4.56
CA SER A 232 -3.14 -1.26 4.99
C SER A 232 -2.51 -0.55 3.80
N ILE A 233 -2.66 0.78 3.77
CA ILE A 233 -2.06 1.65 2.77
C ILE A 233 -1.18 2.65 3.50
N ALA A 234 0.12 2.62 3.21
CA ALA A 234 1.11 3.55 3.73
C ALA A 234 1.34 4.69 2.74
N LEU A 235 1.46 5.90 3.26
CA LEU A 235 1.84 7.10 2.52
C LEU A 235 3.13 7.67 3.11
N TRP A 236 4.11 7.92 2.24
CA TRP A 236 5.34 8.58 2.60
C TRP A 236 5.66 9.72 1.63
N ASN A 237 5.75 10.93 2.17
CA ASN A 237 6.14 12.08 1.37
C ASN A 237 7.63 12.36 1.50
N ARG A 238 8.34 12.35 0.38
CA ARG A 238 9.78 12.67 0.32
C ARG A 238 10.10 14.15 0.43
N ARG A 239 9.15 15.04 0.13
CA ARG A 239 9.38 16.49 0.22
C ARG A 239 9.40 16.96 1.67
N PRO A 240 10.32 17.85 2.10
CA PRO A 240 10.25 18.46 3.41
C PRO A 240 8.93 19.26 3.53
N ALA A 241 8.28 19.14 4.68
CA ALA A 241 7.24 20.09 5.05
C ALA A 241 7.94 21.45 5.27
N GLY A 242 7.86 22.37 4.32
CA GLY A 242 8.46 23.69 4.49
C GLY A 242 9.04 24.30 3.23
N HIS A 243 8.24 24.47 2.20
CA HIS A 243 8.34 25.49 1.18
C HIS A 243 6.92 25.67 0.63
N GLU A 244 6.07 26.28 1.41
CA GLU A 244 4.92 27.05 0.95
C GLU A 244 5.20 28.52 1.17
#